data_71c26f24ca3588efdc2d4243a301e049
#
_entry.id   71c26f24ca3588efdc2d4243a301e049
#
_cell.length_a   1.000
_cell.length_b   1.000
_cell.length_c   1.000
_cell.angle_alpha   90.00
_cell.angle_beta   90.00
_cell.angle_gamma   90.00
#
_symmetry.space_group_name_H-M   'P 1'
#
loop_
_entity.id
_entity.type
_entity.pdbx_description
1 polymer ?
#
loop_
_entity_poly.entity_id
_entity_poly.type
_entity_poly.pdbx_seq_one_letter_code
_entity_poly.pdbx_strand_id
1 'polypeptide(L)'
;MISRSWLIAIALLIVSPAAAQTSESPVAWNAGVLTQSADWYSSSDARRIADTVVSHQSREGGWPKNTPLNEIARADADPGLANTFDNQATTLPLAFLARVATATGDATYAAAFRRGLDYVLDAQYPNGGWPQYYPLRGGYHDNLTFNDDAMVRVLNLLKAVAVGQQPYGFVDDAQRARATEAVSRGVEIILLSQVRQGDRLTVWCAQHDPVSLAPAWARKFEPPSLSGSESVGVVRFLMSLDEPSPEVVVAVEAAAAWFESSAIRDTRLETYTNAEGQPDRRLALSPGAPPLWARFYDLTTNAPIYMGRDSVAHPDLADIERERRMGYTYVGAWPASLPAEVEAWRRRVAE
;
A
#
# COMPACT_ATOMS: atom_id res chain seq x y z
N MET A 1 -33.89 -56.39 -69.20
CA MET A 1 -33.87 -56.29 -67.73
C MET A 1 -32.74 -55.37 -67.35
N ILE A 2 -33.13 -54.14 -66.94
CA ILE A 2 -32.18 -53.06 -66.68
C ILE A 2 -31.96 -52.96 -65.18
N SER A 3 -30.74 -53.22 -64.72
CA SER A 3 -30.33 -53.10 -63.34
C SER A 3 -29.93 -51.63 -63.04
N ARG A 4 -30.62 -50.98 -62.16
CA ARG A 4 -30.25 -49.62 -61.67
C ARG A 4 -29.43 -49.74 -60.36
N SER A 5 -28.14 -49.40 -60.49
CA SER A 5 -27.26 -49.25 -59.32
C SER A 5 -27.46 -47.86 -58.67
N TRP A 6 -27.79 -47.82 -57.38
CA TRP A 6 -27.86 -46.60 -56.61
C TRP A 6 -26.50 -46.37 -55.95
N LEU A 7 -25.85 -45.24 -56.29
CA LEU A 7 -24.68 -44.71 -55.55
C LEU A 7 -25.18 -43.90 -54.35
N ILE A 8 -24.85 -44.38 -53.17
CA ILE A 8 -25.05 -43.62 -51.92
C ILE A 8 -23.83 -42.78 -51.71
N ALA A 9 -23.97 -41.44 -51.79
CA ALA A 9 -22.94 -40.49 -51.42
C ALA A 9 -22.98 -40.26 -49.89
N ILE A 10 -21.95 -40.69 -49.16
CA ILE A 10 -21.78 -40.42 -47.76
C ILE A 10 -21.09 -39.05 -47.65
N ALA A 11 -21.83 -38.04 -47.19
CA ALA A 11 -21.28 -36.74 -46.80
C ALA A 11 -20.61 -36.83 -45.42
N LEU A 12 -19.26 -36.76 -45.38
CA LEU A 12 -18.54 -36.60 -44.12
C LEU A 12 -18.74 -35.17 -43.60
N LEU A 13 -19.50 -35.01 -42.54
CA LEU A 13 -19.54 -33.79 -41.76
C LEU A 13 -18.26 -33.68 -40.92
N ILE A 14 -17.36 -32.78 -41.33
CA ILE A 14 -16.20 -32.39 -40.55
C ILE A 14 -16.71 -31.46 -39.42
N VAL A 15 -16.88 -32.01 -38.23
CA VAL A 15 -17.13 -31.20 -37.02
C VAL A 15 -15.77 -30.66 -36.57
N SER A 16 -15.52 -29.37 -36.82
CA SER A 16 -14.39 -28.67 -36.21
C SER A 16 -14.60 -28.61 -34.67
N PRO A 17 -13.60 -28.99 -33.86
CA PRO A 17 -13.73 -28.82 -32.44
C PRO A 17 -13.79 -27.32 -32.14
N ALA A 18 -14.90 -26.85 -31.56
CA ALA A 18 -14.97 -25.54 -30.95
C ALA A 18 -13.93 -25.49 -29.82
N ALA A 19 -12.94 -24.60 -29.97
CA ALA A 19 -12.00 -24.34 -28.91
C ALA A 19 -12.80 -23.94 -27.67
N ALA A 20 -12.71 -24.74 -26.61
CA ALA A 20 -13.26 -24.40 -25.31
C ALA A 20 -12.54 -23.13 -24.85
N GLN A 21 -13.21 -21.99 -24.89
CA GLN A 21 -12.79 -20.80 -24.16
C GLN A 21 -12.86 -21.19 -22.69
N THR A 22 -11.69 -21.42 -22.08
CA THR A 22 -11.55 -21.45 -20.63
C THR A 22 -11.94 -20.06 -20.16
N SER A 23 -13.13 -19.92 -19.59
CA SER A 23 -13.53 -18.70 -18.91
C SER A 23 -12.66 -18.57 -17.65
N GLU A 24 -11.50 -17.92 -17.78
CA GLU A 24 -10.75 -17.48 -16.61
C GLU A 24 -11.66 -16.59 -15.77
N SER A 25 -11.66 -16.84 -14.47
CA SER A 25 -12.44 -16.02 -13.54
C SER A 25 -12.01 -14.55 -13.69
N PRO A 26 -12.97 -13.59 -13.66
CA PRO A 26 -12.63 -12.18 -13.81
C PRO A 26 -11.57 -11.75 -12.80
N VAL A 27 -10.53 -11.05 -13.26
CA VAL A 27 -9.46 -10.54 -12.38
C VAL A 27 -10.06 -9.54 -11.40
N ALA A 28 -9.93 -9.83 -10.10
CA ALA A 28 -10.43 -8.95 -9.04
C ALA A 28 -9.58 -7.67 -8.93
N TRP A 29 -10.22 -6.55 -8.60
CA TRP A 29 -9.53 -5.28 -8.39
C TRP A 29 -8.81 -5.26 -7.02
N ASN A 30 -7.55 -5.66 -7.02
CA ASN A 30 -6.62 -5.62 -5.89
C ASN A 30 -5.18 -5.62 -6.43
N ALA A 31 -4.18 -5.69 -5.56
CA ALA A 31 -2.77 -5.71 -5.97
C ALA A 31 -2.42 -6.83 -6.97
N GLY A 32 -3.22 -7.90 -7.05
CA GLY A 32 -3.05 -8.99 -8.02
C GLY A 32 -3.17 -8.54 -9.48
N VAL A 33 -3.79 -7.38 -9.78
CA VAL A 33 -3.81 -6.81 -11.15
C VAL A 33 -2.41 -6.41 -11.64
N LEU A 34 -1.44 -6.25 -10.73
CA LEU A 34 -0.05 -5.89 -11.07
C LEU A 34 0.87 -7.09 -11.29
N THR A 35 0.40 -8.31 -11.00
CA THR A 35 1.20 -9.55 -11.09
C THR A 35 0.78 -10.45 -12.23
N GLN A 36 -0.01 -9.93 -13.18
CA GLN A 36 -0.41 -10.64 -14.37
C GLN A 36 0.77 -10.80 -15.34
N SER A 37 0.67 -11.73 -16.29
CA SER A 37 1.70 -11.90 -17.33
C SER A 37 1.82 -10.64 -18.19
N ALA A 38 2.99 -10.42 -18.80
CA ALA A 38 3.22 -9.26 -19.67
C ALA A 38 2.19 -9.16 -20.80
N ASP A 39 1.86 -10.29 -21.41
CA ASP A 39 0.91 -10.35 -22.52
C ASP A 39 -0.52 -10.04 -22.10
N TRP A 40 -0.88 -10.34 -20.84
CA TRP A 40 -2.21 -10.05 -20.32
C TRP A 40 -2.54 -8.56 -20.39
N TYR A 41 -1.56 -7.66 -20.14
CA TYR A 41 -1.81 -6.20 -20.16
C TYR A 41 -2.20 -5.65 -21.54
N SER A 42 -1.97 -6.42 -22.64
CA SER A 42 -2.46 -6.07 -23.98
C SER A 42 -3.82 -6.70 -24.33
N SER A 43 -4.36 -7.58 -23.48
CA SER A 43 -5.61 -8.30 -23.70
C SER A 43 -6.85 -7.41 -23.70
N SER A 44 -7.96 -7.94 -24.22
CA SER A 44 -9.28 -7.30 -24.16
C SER A 44 -9.76 -7.10 -22.71
N ASP A 45 -9.45 -8.03 -21.80
CA ASP A 45 -9.83 -7.93 -20.40
C ASP A 45 -9.07 -6.81 -19.69
N ALA A 46 -7.75 -6.69 -19.90
CA ALA A 46 -6.96 -5.61 -19.33
C ALA A 46 -7.43 -4.25 -19.85
N ARG A 47 -7.74 -4.12 -21.16
CA ARG A 47 -8.31 -2.88 -21.74
C ARG A 47 -9.66 -2.54 -21.14
N ARG A 48 -10.57 -3.50 -21.02
CA ARG A 48 -11.87 -3.29 -20.38
C ARG A 48 -11.74 -2.81 -18.94
N ILE A 49 -10.82 -3.38 -18.16
CA ILE A 49 -10.53 -2.91 -16.80
C ILE A 49 -9.91 -1.51 -16.84
N ALA A 50 -8.98 -1.23 -17.76
CA ALA A 50 -8.36 0.09 -17.90
C ALA A 50 -9.39 1.17 -18.24
N ASP A 51 -10.33 0.89 -19.14
CA ASP A 51 -11.43 1.82 -19.48
C ASP A 51 -12.29 2.15 -18.25
N THR A 52 -12.62 1.14 -17.42
CA THR A 52 -13.35 1.38 -16.18
C THR A 52 -12.51 2.13 -15.16
N VAL A 53 -11.23 1.81 -14.99
CA VAL A 53 -10.30 2.56 -14.12
C VAL A 53 -10.23 4.04 -14.55
N VAL A 54 -10.12 4.32 -15.84
CA VAL A 54 -10.13 5.71 -16.36
C VAL A 54 -11.45 6.40 -16.06
N SER A 55 -12.58 5.70 -16.15
CA SER A 55 -13.91 6.29 -15.84
C SER A 55 -14.09 6.68 -14.37
N HIS A 56 -13.33 6.10 -13.47
CA HIS A 56 -13.31 6.45 -12.04
C HIS A 56 -12.33 7.58 -11.68
N GLN A 57 -11.47 8.00 -12.62
CA GLN A 57 -10.52 9.08 -12.36
C GLN A 57 -11.26 10.40 -12.16
N SER A 58 -11.00 11.07 -11.05
CA SER A 58 -11.58 12.39 -10.78
C SER A 58 -11.04 13.47 -11.74
N ARG A 59 -11.68 14.63 -11.70
CA ARG A 59 -11.22 15.81 -12.46
C ARG A 59 -9.84 16.26 -11.99
N GLU A 60 -9.52 16.11 -10.70
CA GLU A 60 -8.22 16.44 -10.10
C GLU A 60 -7.13 15.43 -10.47
N GLY A 61 -7.49 14.22 -10.89
CA GLY A 61 -6.56 13.17 -11.33
C GLY A 61 -6.44 11.98 -10.38
N GLY A 62 -6.99 12.04 -9.17
CA GLY A 62 -6.96 10.95 -8.19
C GLY A 62 -8.07 9.92 -8.39
N TRP A 63 -8.10 8.88 -7.54
CA TRP A 63 -9.11 7.82 -7.55
C TRP A 63 -9.73 7.63 -6.17
N PRO A 64 -10.94 7.02 -6.10
CA PRO A 64 -11.62 6.70 -4.86
C PRO A 64 -11.03 5.47 -4.19
N LYS A 65 -11.01 5.45 -2.85
CA LYS A 65 -10.68 4.25 -2.08
C LYS A 65 -11.86 3.30 -1.94
N ASN A 66 -11.56 2.03 -1.63
CA ASN A 66 -12.53 1.00 -1.33
C ASN A 66 -13.60 0.82 -2.42
N THR A 67 -13.22 1.06 -3.68
CA THR A 67 -14.08 1.00 -4.85
C THR A 67 -13.54 -0.07 -5.81
N PRO A 68 -14.39 -0.98 -6.31
CA PRO A 68 -13.96 -1.96 -7.32
C PRO A 68 -13.84 -1.27 -8.69
N LEU A 69 -12.64 -0.76 -9.01
CA LEU A 69 -12.41 0.02 -10.24
C LEU A 69 -12.48 -0.82 -11.53
N ASN A 70 -12.64 -2.13 -11.45
CA ASN A 70 -12.90 -3.02 -12.59
C ASN A 70 -14.40 -3.12 -12.95
N GLU A 71 -15.26 -2.38 -12.25
CA GLU A 71 -16.68 -2.22 -12.51
C GLU A 71 -16.98 -0.79 -12.98
N ILE A 72 -18.06 -0.60 -13.73
CA ILE A 72 -18.45 0.74 -14.22
C ILE A 72 -18.72 1.68 -13.04
N ALA A 73 -18.22 2.90 -13.13
CA ALA A 73 -18.45 3.94 -12.14
C ALA A 73 -19.95 4.18 -11.92
N ARG A 74 -20.38 4.15 -10.65
CA ARG A 74 -21.78 4.36 -10.29
C ARG A 74 -22.08 5.85 -10.16
N ALA A 75 -23.25 6.26 -10.63
CA ALA A 75 -23.69 7.66 -10.53
C ALA A 75 -23.92 8.13 -9.08
N ASP A 76 -24.15 7.20 -8.15
CA ASP A 76 -24.33 7.42 -6.71
C ASP A 76 -23.06 7.17 -5.88
N ALA A 77 -21.89 7.14 -6.53
CA ALA A 77 -20.62 6.97 -5.84
C ALA A 77 -20.39 8.08 -4.80
N ASP A 78 -19.93 7.70 -3.60
CA ASP A 78 -19.63 8.64 -2.52
C ASP A 78 -18.41 9.54 -2.89
N PRO A 79 -18.61 10.85 -3.12
CA PRO A 79 -17.49 11.75 -3.42
C PRO A 79 -16.50 11.87 -2.28
N GLY A 80 -16.89 11.52 -1.04
CA GLY A 80 -16.04 11.46 0.12
C GLY A 80 -14.95 10.39 0.05
N LEU A 81 -15.05 9.43 -0.86
CA LEU A 81 -14.02 8.41 -1.08
C LEU A 81 -12.98 8.81 -2.13
N ALA A 82 -13.24 9.83 -2.96
CA ALA A 82 -12.37 10.24 -4.06
C ALA A 82 -11.08 10.92 -3.59
N ASN A 83 -10.08 10.99 -4.48
CA ASN A 83 -8.87 11.81 -4.32
C ASN A 83 -8.05 11.51 -3.07
N THR A 84 -7.67 10.26 -2.89
CA THR A 84 -6.93 9.80 -1.70
C THR A 84 -5.75 8.91 -2.05
N PHE A 85 -4.75 8.91 -1.17
CA PHE A 85 -3.61 7.97 -1.20
C PHE A 85 -3.84 6.75 -0.30
N ASP A 86 -4.88 6.78 0.52
CA ASP A 86 -5.26 5.71 1.43
C ASP A 86 -5.61 4.41 0.67
N ASN A 87 -5.30 3.25 1.26
CA ASN A 87 -5.60 1.93 0.70
C ASN A 87 -5.19 1.74 -0.78
N GLN A 88 -4.09 2.37 -1.22
CA GLN A 88 -3.59 2.32 -2.60
C GLN A 88 -4.52 2.97 -3.63
N ALA A 89 -5.50 3.76 -3.21
CA ALA A 89 -6.57 4.26 -4.07
C ALA A 89 -6.07 4.93 -5.37
N THR A 90 -5.00 5.71 -5.29
CA THR A 90 -4.40 6.39 -6.45
C THR A 90 -3.17 5.64 -6.99
N THR A 91 -2.35 5.04 -6.15
CA THR A 91 -1.10 4.41 -6.59
C THR A 91 -1.31 3.10 -7.36
N LEU A 92 -2.32 2.30 -6.99
CA LEU A 92 -2.65 1.06 -7.70
C LEU A 92 -3.18 1.31 -9.13
N PRO A 93 -4.16 2.22 -9.35
CA PRO A 93 -4.58 2.58 -10.70
C PRO A 93 -3.45 3.11 -11.58
N LEU A 94 -2.57 3.96 -11.04
CA LEU A 94 -1.41 4.47 -11.76
C LEU A 94 -0.49 3.35 -12.20
N ALA A 95 -0.11 2.45 -11.29
CA ALA A 95 0.76 1.32 -11.60
C ALA A 95 0.13 0.36 -12.63
N PHE A 96 -1.17 0.17 -12.60
CA PHE A 96 -1.91 -0.65 -13.55
C PHE A 96 -1.99 0.02 -14.93
N LEU A 97 -2.42 1.29 -15.00
CA LEU A 97 -2.53 2.04 -16.25
C LEU A 97 -1.17 2.18 -16.95
N ALA A 98 -0.07 2.33 -16.21
CA ALA A 98 1.26 2.36 -16.79
C ALA A 98 1.59 1.06 -17.55
N ARG A 99 1.25 -0.10 -16.97
CA ARG A 99 1.45 -1.41 -17.61
C ARG A 99 0.60 -1.56 -18.89
N VAL A 100 -0.68 -1.20 -18.81
CA VAL A 100 -1.58 -1.28 -19.94
C VAL A 100 -1.15 -0.29 -21.04
N ALA A 101 -0.80 0.95 -20.70
CA ALA A 101 -0.32 1.95 -21.65
C ALA A 101 0.95 1.46 -22.37
N THR A 102 1.90 0.89 -21.64
CA THR A 102 3.14 0.35 -22.21
C THR A 102 2.88 -0.85 -23.13
N ALA A 103 2.01 -1.77 -22.71
CA ALA A 103 1.71 -2.98 -23.47
C ALA A 103 0.88 -2.70 -24.74
N THR A 104 0.04 -1.65 -24.71
CA THR A 104 -0.91 -1.37 -25.80
C THR A 104 -0.50 -0.21 -26.70
N GLY A 105 0.37 0.70 -26.24
CA GLY A 105 0.67 1.97 -26.87
C GLY A 105 -0.50 2.96 -26.89
N ASP A 106 -1.57 2.71 -26.11
CA ASP A 106 -2.78 3.53 -26.13
C ASP A 106 -2.56 4.86 -25.38
N ALA A 107 -2.76 5.96 -26.11
CA ALA A 107 -2.58 7.32 -25.62
C ALA A 107 -3.57 7.69 -24.51
N THR A 108 -4.76 7.08 -24.45
CA THR A 108 -5.79 7.33 -23.44
C THR A 108 -5.30 6.93 -22.05
N TYR A 109 -4.72 5.73 -21.94
CA TYR A 109 -4.20 5.22 -20.66
C TYR A 109 -2.96 5.99 -20.22
N ALA A 110 -2.08 6.34 -21.18
CA ALA A 110 -0.91 7.17 -20.91
C ALA A 110 -1.32 8.58 -20.42
N ALA A 111 -2.36 9.17 -21.01
CA ALA A 111 -2.89 10.48 -20.60
C ALA A 111 -3.52 10.43 -19.20
N ALA A 112 -4.29 9.38 -18.89
CA ALA A 112 -4.87 9.18 -17.57
C ALA A 112 -3.77 8.99 -16.51
N PHE A 113 -2.72 8.23 -16.82
CA PHE A 113 -1.55 8.10 -15.97
C PHE A 113 -0.89 9.46 -15.69
N ARG A 114 -0.61 10.26 -16.72
CA ARG A 114 0.04 11.58 -16.55
C ARG A 114 -0.77 12.51 -15.67
N ARG A 115 -2.11 12.60 -15.86
CA ARG A 115 -2.98 13.38 -14.97
C ARG A 115 -2.91 12.92 -13.52
N GLY A 116 -2.89 11.60 -13.31
CA GLY A 116 -2.77 11.04 -11.97
C GLY A 116 -1.38 11.25 -11.36
N LEU A 117 -0.32 11.23 -12.17
CA LEU A 117 1.03 11.56 -11.73
C LEU A 117 1.13 13.03 -11.33
N ASP A 118 0.56 13.96 -12.12
CA ASP A 118 0.49 15.37 -11.76
C ASP A 118 -0.27 15.58 -10.45
N TYR A 119 -1.42 14.90 -10.27
CA TYR A 119 -2.15 14.91 -9.00
C TYR A 119 -1.27 14.48 -7.81
N VAL A 120 -0.49 13.41 -7.96
CA VAL A 120 0.45 12.94 -6.91
C VAL A 120 1.51 13.98 -6.60
N LEU A 121 2.09 14.59 -7.64
CA LEU A 121 3.16 15.60 -7.51
C LEU A 121 2.63 16.92 -6.91
N ASP A 122 1.43 17.34 -7.29
CA ASP A 122 0.80 18.58 -6.81
C ASP A 122 0.29 18.44 -5.35
N ALA A 123 0.03 17.22 -4.89
CA ALA A 123 -0.37 16.95 -3.52
C ALA A 123 0.78 17.00 -2.50
N GLN A 124 2.03 17.03 -2.95
CA GLN A 124 3.18 17.08 -2.05
C GLN A 124 3.25 18.42 -1.33
N TYR A 125 3.32 18.38 -0.01
CA TYR A 125 3.56 19.58 0.80
C TYR A 125 4.92 20.22 0.48
N PRO A 126 5.07 21.53 0.73
CA PRO A 126 6.38 22.18 0.61
C PRO A 126 7.50 21.53 1.42
N ASN A 127 7.16 20.87 2.54
CA ASN A 127 8.11 20.14 3.38
C ASN A 127 8.46 18.73 2.85
N GLY A 128 7.86 18.29 1.75
CA GLY A 128 8.17 17.00 1.11
C GLY A 128 7.22 15.84 1.46
N GLY A 129 6.28 16.01 2.39
CA GLY A 129 5.32 14.96 2.75
C GLY A 129 4.03 14.98 1.94
N TRP A 130 3.15 14.03 2.19
CA TRP A 130 1.82 13.96 1.56
C TRP A 130 0.71 13.84 2.59
N PRO A 131 -0.45 14.50 2.36
CA PRO A 131 -1.68 14.29 3.13
C PRO A 131 -2.33 12.95 2.75
N GLN A 132 -3.37 12.57 3.48
CA GLN A 132 -4.19 11.40 3.12
C GLN A 132 -5.09 11.69 1.91
N TYR A 133 -5.56 12.93 1.76
CA TYR A 133 -6.42 13.40 0.65
C TYR A 133 -5.88 14.70 0.04
N TYR A 134 -6.06 14.85 -1.25
CA TYR A 134 -5.82 16.10 -1.94
C TYR A 134 -6.93 16.38 -2.97
N PRO A 135 -7.57 17.57 -2.98
CA PRO A 135 -7.36 18.71 -2.09
C PRO A 135 -7.58 18.42 -0.61
N LEU A 136 -6.97 19.24 0.26
CA LEU A 136 -7.03 19.09 1.72
C LEU A 136 -8.48 19.13 2.23
N ARG A 137 -8.77 18.35 3.28
CA ARG A 137 -10.13 18.20 3.84
C ARG A 137 -10.27 18.68 5.27
N GLY A 138 -9.16 19.02 5.90
CA GLY A 138 -9.12 19.39 7.31
C GLY A 138 -8.99 18.19 8.24
N GLY A 139 -8.65 18.49 9.49
CA GLY A 139 -8.46 17.48 10.53
C GLY A 139 -7.27 16.58 10.27
N TYR A 140 -7.32 15.34 10.77
CA TYR A 140 -6.21 14.40 10.65
C TYR A 140 -5.90 13.95 9.22
N HIS A 141 -6.81 14.17 8.28
CA HIS A 141 -6.59 13.86 6.87
C HIS A 141 -5.49 14.71 6.23
N ASP A 142 -5.20 15.87 6.82
CA ASP A 142 -4.16 16.79 6.37
C ASP A 142 -2.80 16.51 7.05
N ASN A 143 -2.71 15.53 7.94
CA ASN A 143 -1.43 15.10 8.48
C ASN A 143 -0.54 14.43 7.41
N LEU A 144 0.78 14.46 7.62
CA LEU A 144 1.69 13.58 6.89
C LEU A 144 1.28 12.14 7.19
N THR A 145 1.02 11.34 6.15
CA THR A 145 0.38 10.04 6.36
C THR A 145 1.26 8.85 5.96
N PHE A 146 1.81 8.17 6.96
CA PHE A 146 2.42 6.85 6.77
C PHE A 146 1.40 5.71 6.91
N ASN A 147 0.21 6.01 7.46
CA ASN A 147 -0.86 5.03 7.67
C ASN A 147 -1.12 4.19 6.41
N ASP A 148 -1.22 2.87 6.59
CA ASP A 148 -1.44 1.90 5.52
C ASP A 148 -0.46 2.05 4.33
N ASP A 149 0.78 2.45 4.63
CA ASP A 149 1.87 2.71 3.66
C ASP A 149 1.55 3.80 2.62
N ALA A 150 0.61 4.71 2.85
CA ALA A 150 0.15 5.67 1.84
C ALA A 150 1.31 6.46 1.22
N MET A 151 2.09 7.18 2.04
CA MET A 151 3.24 7.96 1.56
C MET A 151 4.36 7.08 1.01
N VAL A 152 4.60 5.91 1.59
CA VAL A 152 5.60 4.94 1.12
C VAL A 152 5.27 4.44 -0.29
N ARG A 153 3.99 4.16 -0.58
CA ARG A 153 3.55 3.75 -1.92
C ARG A 153 3.69 4.86 -2.94
N VAL A 154 3.40 6.10 -2.55
CA VAL A 154 3.66 7.28 -3.40
C VAL A 154 5.13 7.39 -3.74
N LEU A 155 6.01 7.31 -2.75
CA LEU A 155 7.46 7.41 -2.93
C LEU A 155 8.02 6.27 -3.80
N ASN A 156 7.56 5.03 -3.62
CA ASN A 156 7.96 3.91 -4.48
C ASN A 156 7.53 4.11 -5.94
N LEU A 157 6.31 4.62 -6.17
CA LEU A 157 5.84 4.96 -7.51
C LEU A 157 6.70 6.04 -8.14
N LEU A 158 6.93 7.15 -7.42
CA LEU A 158 7.72 8.28 -7.92
C LEU A 158 9.18 7.91 -8.16
N LYS A 159 9.79 7.07 -7.30
CA LYS A 159 11.14 6.53 -7.53
C LYS A 159 11.21 5.75 -8.84
N ALA A 160 10.26 4.86 -9.09
CA ALA A 160 10.22 4.07 -10.32
C ALA A 160 10.00 4.94 -11.57
N VAL A 161 9.18 6.00 -11.47
CA VAL A 161 8.97 6.99 -12.52
C VAL A 161 10.25 7.80 -12.77
N ALA A 162 10.92 8.27 -11.73
CA ALA A 162 12.14 9.07 -11.82
C ALA A 162 13.26 8.35 -12.58
N VAL A 163 13.46 7.06 -12.29
CA VAL A 163 14.45 6.21 -12.99
C VAL A 163 14.02 5.90 -14.44
N GLY A 164 12.77 6.10 -14.79
CA GLY A 164 12.23 5.73 -16.12
C GLY A 164 12.18 4.22 -16.35
N GLN A 165 12.17 3.44 -15.27
CA GLN A 165 12.06 1.98 -15.30
C GLN A 165 10.73 1.55 -15.93
N GLN A 166 10.75 0.46 -16.69
CA GLN A 166 9.48 -0.10 -17.19
C GLN A 166 8.53 -0.42 -16.03
N PRO A 167 7.23 -0.09 -16.16
CA PRO A 167 6.51 0.36 -17.38
C PRO A 167 6.42 1.89 -17.56
N TYR A 168 7.24 2.70 -16.93
CA TYR A 168 7.14 4.17 -16.91
C TYR A 168 7.96 4.86 -18.03
N GLY A 169 8.49 4.12 -19.00
CA GLY A 169 9.34 4.66 -20.07
C GLY A 169 8.69 5.72 -20.97
N PHE A 170 7.34 5.82 -20.97
CA PHE A 170 6.58 6.83 -21.73
C PHE A 170 6.40 8.16 -21.01
N VAL A 171 6.86 8.28 -19.75
CA VAL A 171 6.81 9.53 -18.97
C VAL A 171 7.87 10.48 -19.49
N ASP A 172 7.53 11.74 -19.68
CA ASP A 172 8.46 12.75 -20.19
C ASP A 172 9.51 13.20 -19.14
N ASP A 173 10.56 13.84 -19.64
CA ASP A 173 11.69 14.24 -18.80
C ASP A 173 11.32 15.27 -17.73
N ALA A 174 10.34 16.15 -18.00
CA ALA A 174 9.89 17.15 -17.05
C ALA A 174 9.17 16.50 -15.87
N GLN A 175 8.28 15.55 -16.13
CA GLN A 175 7.61 14.78 -15.06
C GLN A 175 8.59 13.89 -14.31
N ARG A 176 9.59 13.29 -14.97
CA ARG A 176 10.64 12.53 -14.29
C ARG A 176 11.48 13.40 -13.36
N ALA A 177 11.87 14.59 -13.81
CA ALA A 177 12.62 15.55 -12.99
C ALA A 177 11.83 15.97 -11.75
N ARG A 178 10.52 16.25 -11.88
CA ARG A 178 9.62 16.52 -10.74
C ARG A 178 9.53 15.33 -9.80
N ALA A 179 9.45 14.11 -10.33
CA ALA A 179 9.41 12.90 -9.51
C ALA A 179 10.72 12.69 -8.73
N THR A 180 11.87 12.95 -9.35
CA THR A 180 13.18 12.90 -8.69
C THR A 180 13.26 13.88 -7.52
N GLU A 181 12.87 15.13 -7.74
CA GLU A 181 12.83 16.16 -6.68
C GLU A 181 11.86 15.78 -5.57
N ALA A 182 10.68 15.28 -5.93
CA ALA A 182 9.67 14.85 -4.97
C ALA A 182 10.14 13.70 -4.08
N VAL A 183 10.89 12.73 -4.63
CA VAL A 183 11.50 11.63 -3.87
C VAL A 183 12.56 12.19 -2.92
N SER A 184 13.43 13.09 -3.36
CA SER A 184 14.47 13.69 -2.51
C SER A 184 13.85 14.38 -1.30
N ARG A 185 12.85 15.27 -1.51
CA ARG A 185 12.13 15.93 -0.42
C ARG A 185 11.35 14.95 0.47
N GLY A 186 10.84 13.87 -0.13
CA GLY A 186 10.16 12.80 0.61
C GLY A 186 11.11 12.03 1.53
N VAL A 187 12.36 11.82 1.13
CA VAL A 187 13.40 11.24 2.00
C VAL A 187 13.73 12.20 3.14
N GLU A 188 13.92 13.48 2.86
CA GLU A 188 14.19 14.49 3.88
C GLU A 188 13.13 14.53 4.97
N ILE A 189 11.84 14.57 4.58
CA ILE A 189 10.75 14.62 5.56
C ILE A 189 10.62 13.32 6.37
N ILE A 190 10.94 12.16 5.78
CA ILE A 190 11.05 10.90 6.52
C ILE A 190 12.11 11.02 7.62
N LEU A 191 13.30 11.48 7.29
CA LEU A 191 14.40 11.64 8.25
C LEU A 191 14.06 12.64 9.36
N LEU A 192 13.43 13.78 9.01
CA LEU A 192 13.03 14.82 9.95
C LEU A 192 11.90 14.40 10.88
N SER A 193 10.99 13.53 10.42
CA SER A 193 9.85 13.05 11.20
C SER A 193 10.15 11.79 12.03
N GLN A 194 11.34 11.20 11.92
CA GLN A 194 11.71 10.05 12.75
C GLN A 194 11.74 10.43 14.22
N VAL A 195 10.96 9.73 15.04
CA VAL A 195 10.76 10.07 16.44
C VAL A 195 12.04 9.87 17.25
N ARG A 196 12.35 10.83 18.10
CA ARG A 196 13.46 10.77 19.06
C ARG A 196 12.98 10.53 20.47
N GLN A 197 13.67 9.68 21.19
CA GLN A 197 13.55 9.51 22.64
C GLN A 197 14.88 9.94 23.30
N GLY A 198 14.93 11.17 23.80
CA GLY A 198 16.19 11.81 24.16
C GLY A 198 17.10 11.92 22.92
N ASP A 199 18.33 11.40 23.00
CA ASP A 199 19.29 11.42 21.90
C ASP A 199 19.15 10.25 20.92
N ARG A 200 18.24 9.31 21.17
CA ARG A 200 18.05 8.11 20.35
C ARG A 200 16.98 8.32 19.31
N LEU A 201 17.30 8.02 18.05
CA LEU A 201 16.28 7.81 16.99
C LEU A 201 15.57 6.48 17.23
N THR A 202 14.28 6.44 16.89
CA THR A 202 13.43 5.25 17.00
C THR A 202 12.79 4.93 15.65
N VAL A 203 11.47 4.96 15.57
CA VAL A 203 10.67 4.73 14.36
C VAL A 203 9.70 5.89 14.15
N TRP A 204 8.73 5.75 13.28
CA TRP A 204 7.75 6.79 12.92
C TRP A 204 6.39 6.54 13.55
N CYS A 205 5.61 7.59 13.71
CA CYS A 205 4.17 7.49 13.94
C CYS A 205 3.45 7.19 12.62
N ALA A 206 2.24 6.64 12.70
CA ALA A 206 1.39 6.46 11.52
C ALA A 206 1.02 7.80 10.86
N GLN A 207 0.94 8.87 11.64
CA GLN A 207 0.70 10.23 11.16
C GLN A 207 1.52 11.25 11.95
N HIS A 208 1.93 12.32 11.25
CA HIS A 208 2.64 13.45 11.84
C HIS A 208 1.99 14.77 11.44
N ASP A 209 1.99 15.72 12.35
CA ASP A 209 1.57 17.08 12.06
C ASP A 209 2.47 17.69 10.96
N PRO A 210 1.90 18.28 9.90
CA PRO A 210 2.70 18.72 8.76
C PRO A 210 3.59 19.93 9.02
N VAL A 211 3.41 20.63 10.14
CA VAL A 211 4.19 21.83 10.51
C VAL A 211 5.25 21.51 11.55
N SER A 212 4.83 20.92 12.67
CA SER A 212 5.73 20.58 13.77
C SER A 212 6.47 19.26 13.60
N LEU A 213 6.02 18.39 12.69
CA LEU A 213 6.48 17.02 12.47
C LEU A 213 6.29 16.10 13.68
N ALA A 214 5.61 16.56 14.71
CA ALA A 214 5.31 15.75 15.88
C ALA A 214 4.33 14.61 15.53
N PRO A 215 4.41 13.44 16.20
CA PRO A 215 3.38 12.42 16.14
C PRO A 215 1.99 13.00 16.40
N ALA A 216 1.01 12.63 15.58
CA ALA A 216 -0.31 13.23 15.58
C ALA A 216 -1.43 12.19 15.72
N TRP A 217 -2.58 12.63 16.27
CA TRP A 217 -3.80 11.86 16.28
C TRP A 217 -4.36 11.67 14.87
N ALA A 218 -4.90 10.47 14.60
CA ALA A 218 -5.85 10.26 13.52
C ALA A 218 -7.26 10.04 14.09
N ARG A 219 -7.81 8.84 13.96
CA ARG A 219 -9.09 8.50 14.59
C ARG A 219 -8.94 8.41 16.12
N LYS A 220 -10.05 8.45 16.86
CA LYS A 220 -10.05 8.41 18.33
C LYS A 220 -9.27 7.24 18.95
N PHE A 221 -9.03 6.19 18.21
CA PHE A 221 -8.28 4.99 18.62
C PHE A 221 -6.95 4.83 17.91
N GLU A 222 -6.42 5.90 17.31
CA GLU A 222 -5.13 5.96 16.62
C GLU A 222 -4.32 7.13 17.21
N PRO A 223 -3.62 6.91 18.33
CA PRO A 223 -2.94 7.96 19.08
C PRO A 223 -1.58 8.30 18.46
N PRO A 224 -1.02 9.47 18.81
CA PRO A 224 0.41 9.71 18.68
C PRO A 224 1.19 8.57 19.33
N SER A 225 2.02 7.87 18.56
CA SER A 225 2.69 6.64 19.01
C SER A 225 3.88 6.32 18.13
N LEU A 226 4.74 5.40 18.56
CA LEU A 226 5.68 4.73 17.67
C LEU A 226 4.93 3.59 16.98
N SER A 227 5.03 3.49 15.65
CA SER A 227 4.31 2.45 14.91
C SER A 227 5.17 1.21 14.67
N GLY A 228 4.72 0.06 15.20
CA GLY A 228 5.31 -1.25 14.89
C GLY A 228 4.86 -1.82 13.53
N SER A 229 3.93 -1.17 12.84
CA SER A 229 3.39 -1.58 11.54
C SER A 229 3.90 -0.69 10.41
N GLU A 230 3.51 0.57 10.39
CA GLU A 230 3.77 1.52 9.30
C GLU A 230 5.27 1.80 9.11
N SER A 231 6.04 1.80 10.19
CA SER A 231 7.48 2.04 10.14
C SER A 231 8.25 0.96 9.36
N VAL A 232 7.70 -0.24 9.20
CA VAL A 232 8.31 -1.30 8.38
C VAL A 232 8.39 -0.90 6.92
N GLY A 233 7.30 -0.34 6.39
CA GLY A 233 7.26 0.18 5.02
C GLY A 233 8.26 1.30 4.80
N VAL A 234 8.37 2.22 5.78
CA VAL A 234 9.35 3.33 5.74
C VAL A 234 10.79 2.80 5.70
N VAL A 235 11.14 1.86 6.58
CA VAL A 235 12.49 1.26 6.60
C VAL A 235 12.80 0.58 5.27
N ARG A 236 11.86 -0.20 4.72
CA ARG A 236 12.03 -0.85 3.43
C ARG A 236 12.23 0.14 2.29
N PHE A 237 11.48 1.24 2.30
CA PHE A 237 11.67 2.30 1.30
C PHE A 237 13.07 2.91 1.41
N LEU A 238 13.51 3.28 2.61
CA LEU A 238 14.86 3.82 2.82
C LEU A 238 15.95 2.83 2.38
N MET A 239 15.80 1.55 2.72
CA MET A 239 16.72 0.50 2.26
C MET A 239 16.70 0.27 0.75
N SER A 240 15.64 0.69 0.05
CA SER A 240 15.54 0.55 -1.41
C SER A 240 16.28 1.64 -2.19
N LEU A 241 16.83 2.65 -1.53
CA LEU A 241 17.64 3.68 -2.15
C LEU A 241 18.98 3.09 -2.61
N ASP A 242 19.42 3.45 -3.81
CA ASP A 242 20.62 2.86 -4.42
C ASP A 242 21.90 3.37 -3.73
N GLU A 243 21.97 4.67 -3.44
CA GLU A 243 23.06 5.34 -2.75
C GLU A 243 22.52 6.06 -1.49
N PRO A 244 22.29 5.32 -0.38
CA PRO A 244 21.75 5.92 0.82
C PRO A 244 22.76 6.87 1.46
N SER A 245 22.32 8.08 1.84
CA SER A 245 23.15 9.01 2.59
C SER A 245 23.49 8.45 3.99
N PRO A 246 24.53 8.99 4.67
CA PRO A 246 24.84 8.61 6.05
C PRO A 246 23.66 8.75 7.01
N GLU A 247 22.82 9.77 6.82
CA GLU A 247 21.61 10.01 7.63
C GLU A 247 20.57 8.90 7.40
N VAL A 248 20.40 8.43 6.17
CA VAL A 248 19.53 7.30 5.84
C VAL A 248 20.06 6.02 6.51
N VAL A 249 21.37 5.79 6.48
CA VAL A 249 21.98 4.63 7.15
C VAL A 249 21.70 4.69 8.65
N VAL A 250 21.93 5.82 9.29
CA VAL A 250 21.65 6.02 10.73
C VAL A 250 20.17 5.80 11.05
N ALA A 251 19.28 6.30 10.21
CA ALA A 251 17.82 6.15 10.40
C ALA A 251 17.37 4.68 10.34
N VAL A 252 17.87 3.93 9.35
CA VAL A 252 17.56 2.50 9.18
C VAL A 252 18.10 1.68 10.35
N GLU A 253 19.34 1.92 10.76
CA GLU A 253 20.00 1.22 11.87
C GLU A 253 19.28 1.47 13.20
N ALA A 254 18.89 2.72 13.45
CA ALA A 254 18.15 3.08 14.66
C ALA A 254 16.75 2.40 14.70
N ALA A 255 16.05 2.38 13.56
CA ALA A 255 14.76 1.71 13.46
C ALA A 255 14.89 0.19 13.63
N ALA A 256 15.92 -0.44 13.05
CA ALA A 256 16.19 -1.87 13.21
C ALA A 256 16.45 -2.23 14.69
N ALA A 257 17.27 -1.44 15.38
CA ALA A 257 17.54 -1.62 16.81
C ALA A 257 16.27 -1.45 17.67
N TRP A 258 15.41 -0.48 17.31
CA TRP A 258 14.13 -0.30 17.98
C TRP A 258 13.21 -1.50 17.79
N PHE A 259 13.06 -2.02 16.58
CA PHE A 259 12.24 -3.22 16.31
C PHE A 259 12.71 -4.44 17.09
N GLU A 260 14.03 -4.64 17.21
CA GLU A 260 14.58 -5.74 18.00
C GLU A 260 14.23 -5.61 19.49
N SER A 261 14.35 -4.40 20.04
CA SER A 261 14.13 -4.13 21.47
C SER A 261 12.65 -4.07 21.85
N SER A 262 11.74 -3.74 20.92
CA SER A 262 10.30 -3.59 21.15
C SER A 262 9.47 -4.84 20.84
N ALA A 263 10.12 -5.94 20.42
CA ALA A 263 9.47 -7.20 20.09
C ALA A 263 8.76 -7.81 21.32
N ILE A 264 7.48 -8.18 21.14
CA ILE A 264 6.69 -8.95 22.12
C ILE A 264 7.05 -10.41 21.93
N ARG A 265 7.81 -10.97 22.88
CA ARG A 265 8.33 -12.33 22.81
C ARG A 265 7.47 -13.29 23.64
N ASP A 266 7.64 -14.59 23.40
CA ASP A 266 6.96 -15.67 24.13
C ASP A 266 5.43 -15.49 24.23
N THR A 267 4.85 -14.87 23.20
CA THR A 267 3.44 -14.49 23.20
C THR A 267 2.82 -14.78 21.83
N ARG A 268 1.60 -15.27 21.82
CA ARG A 268 0.81 -15.43 20.59
C ARG A 268 -0.51 -14.69 20.68
N LEU A 269 -0.98 -14.17 19.55
CA LEU A 269 -2.34 -13.70 19.38
C LEU A 269 -3.22 -14.93 19.10
N GLU A 270 -4.16 -15.24 19.99
CA GLU A 270 -5.10 -16.35 19.81
C GLU A 270 -6.53 -15.86 19.68
N THR A 271 -7.29 -16.56 18.84
CA THR A 271 -8.75 -16.41 18.78
C THR A 271 -9.36 -17.55 19.61
N TYR A 272 -10.28 -17.21 20.51
CA TYR A 272 -10.95 -18.15 21.40
C TYR A 272 -12.46 -17.86 21.44
N THR A 273 -13.25 -18.73 22.02
CA THR A 273 -14.66 -18.49 22.29
C THR A 273 -14.81 -17.97 23.71
N ASN A 274 -15.37 -16.77 23.86
CA ASN A 274 -15.59 -16.12 25.15
C ASN A 274 -16.78 -16.74 25.92
N ALA A 275 -17.05 -16.23 27.12
CA ALA A 275 -18.13 -16.76 27.97
C ALA A 275 -19.53 -16.60 27.36
N GLU A 276 -19.70 -15.62 26.46
CA GLU A 276 -20.95 -15.37 25.72
C GLU A 276 -21.08 -16.23 24.45
N GLY A 277 -20.15 -17.18 24.22
CA GLY A 277 -20.14 -18.04 23.04
C GLY A 277 -19.69 -17.36 21.74
N GLN A 278 -19.04 -16.20 21.82
CA GLN A 278 -18.61 -15.43 20.65
C GLN A 278 -17.10 -15.56 20.43
N PRO A 279 -16.60 -15.50 19.17
CA PRO A 279 -15.17 -15.40 18.90
C PRO A 279 -14.60 -14.10 19.47
N ASP A 280 -13.43 -14.20 20.13
CA ASP A 280 -12.71 -13.06 20.69
C ASP A 280 -11.20 -13.29 20.55
N ARG A 281 -10.38 -12.25 20.79
CA ARG A 281 -8.92 -12.30 20.70
C ARG A 281 -8.27 -11.88 22.00
N ARG A 282 -7.13 -12.54 22.32
CA ARG A 282 -6.26 -12.17 23.43
C ARG A 282 -4.81 -12.47 23.11
N LEU A 283 -3.91 -11.84 23.85
CA LEU A 283 -2.51 -12.24 23.89
C LEU A 283 -2.35 -13.32 24.97
N ALA A 284 -1.73 -14.43 24.59
CA ALA A 284 -1.52 -15.57 25.47
C ALA A 284 -0.04 -15.91 25.54
N LEU A 285 0.46 -16.22 26.75
CA LEU A 285 1.82 -16.71 26.94
C LEU A 285 2.05 -17.97 26.12
N SER A 286 3.12 -17.98 25.34
CA SER A 286 3.49 -19.08 24.45
C SER A 286 5.01 -19.12 24.31
N PRO A 287 5.75 -19.75 25.25
CA PRO A 287 7.20 -19.78 25.21
C PRO A 287 7.75 -20.31 23.90
N GLY A 288 8.73 -19.59 23.30
CA GLY A 288 9.31 -19.92 22.02
C GLY A 288 8.47 -19.56 20.79
N ALA A 289 7.31 -18.89 20.96
CA ALA A 289 6.54 -18.38 19.83
C ALA A 289 7.34 -17.30 19.07
N PRO A 290 7.15 -17.21 17.74
CA PRO A 290 7.73 -16.11 16.95
C PRO A 290 7.34 -14.74 17.52
N PRO A 291 8.23 -13.74 17.44
CA PRO A 291 7.96 -12.44 17.99
C PRO A 291 6.81 -11.75 17.27
N LEU A 292 6.05 -10.95 18.02
CA LEU A 292 5.00 -10.07 17.54
C LEU A 292 5.36 -8.62 17.86
N TRP A 293 4.66 -7.69 17.23
CA TRP A 293 4.75 -6.27 17.53
C TRP A 293 3.36 -5.67 17.66
N ALA A 294 3.22 -4.72 18.59
CA ALA A 294 2.02 -3.89 18.64
C ALA A 294 2.02 -2.88 17.49
N ARG A 295 0.85 -2.46 17.07
CA ARG A 295 0.72 -1.37 16.10
C ARG A 295 1.12 -0.03 16.71
N PHE A 296 0.80 0.18 17.99
CA PHE A 296 1.07 1.40 18.74
C PHE A 296 1.94 1.12 19.95
N TYR A 297 2.95 1.96 20.14
CA TYR A 297 3.81 1.97 21.33
C TYR A 297 3.86 3.38 21.91
N ASP A 298 3.89 3.46 23.22
CA ASP A 298 4.04 4.73 23.94
C ASP A 298 5.32 5.45 23.55
N LEU A 299 5.22 6.75 23.29
CA LEU A 299 6.31 7.60 22.79
C LEU A 299 7.50 7.72 23.75
N THR A 300 7.33 7.40 25.02
CA THR A 300 8.35 7.57 26.07
C THR A 300 8.89 6.24 26.55
N THR A 301 7.99 5.30 26.82
CA THR A 301 8.32 4.04 27.50
C THR A 301 8.59 2.88 26.57
N ASN A 302 8.19 2.97 25.28
CA ASN A 302 8.14 1.87 24.33
C ASN A 302 7.24 0.69 24.79
N ALA A 303 6.30 0.94 25.69
CA ALA A 303 5.31 -0.04 26.07
C ALA A 303 4.25 -0.17 24.95
N PRO A 304 3.79 -1.38 24.60
CA PRO A 304 2.64 -1.56 23.73
C PRO A 304 1.40 -0.86 24.34
N ILE A 305 0.61 -0.20 23.50
CA ILE A 305 -0.66 0.43 23.90
C ILE A 305 -1.79 -0.04 22.99
N TYR A 306 -2.95 -0.26 23.58
CA TYR A 306 -4.17 -0.66 22.91
C TYR A 306 -5.24 0.39 23.16
N MET A 307 -5.96 0.80 22.11
CA MET A 307 -6.92 1.90 22.18
C MET A 307 -8.34 1.39 21.92
N GLY A 308 -9.19 1.62 22.91
CA GLY A 308 -10.63 1.40 22.79
C GLY A 308 -11.38 2.58 22.18
N ARG A 309 -12.71 2.51 22.23
CA ARG A 309 -13.62 3.60 21.83
C ARG A 309 -13.63 4.76 22.82
N ASP A 310 -13.13 4.53 24.02
CA ASP A 310 -12.96 5.52 25.08
C ASP A 310 -11.84 6.52 24.81
N SER A 311 -10.98 6.25 23.81
CA SER A 311 -9.78 7.06 23.51
C SER A 311 -8.74 7.05 24.63
N VAL A 312 -8.72 6.02 25.46
CA VAL A 312 -7.74 5.79 26.53
C VAL A 312 -6.75 4.73 26.11
N ALA A 313 -5.48 4.95 26.43
CA ALA A 313 -4.43 3.97 26.21
C ALA A 313 -4.49 2.86 27.27
N HIS A 314 -4.65 1.62 26.87
CA HIS A 314 -4.69 0.44 27.74
C HIS A 314 -3.41 -0.39 27.56
N PRO A 315 -2.86 -0.96 28.64
CA PRO A 315 -1.66 -1.79 28.57
C PRO A 315 -1.94 -3.22 28.09
N ASP A 316 -3.18 -3.70 28.19
CA ASP A 316 -3.57 -5.03 27.74
C ASP A 316 -4.64 -4.95 26.64
N LEU A 317 -4.50 -5.80 25.63
CA LEU A 317 -5.48 -5.95 24.56
C LEU A 317 -6.86 -6.39 25.10
N ALA A 318 -6.90 -7.11 26.22
CA ALA A 318 -8.14 -7.57 26.82
C ALA A 318 -8.97 -6.41 27.43
N ASP A 319 -8.36 -5.28 27.73
CA ASP A 319 -9.01 -4.13 28.38
C ASP A 319 -9.86 -3.28 27.42
N ILE A 320 -9.68 -3.42 26.11
CA ILE A 320 -10.48 -2.71 25.12
C ILE A 320 -11.71 -3.54 24.68
N GLU A 321 -12.67 -2.92 24.02
CA GLU A 321 -13.91 -3.57 23.59
C GLU A 321 -13.64 -4.70 22.59
N ARG A 322 -14.41 -5.79 22.69
CA ARG A 322 -14.33 -6.94 21.80
C ARG A 322 -14.43 -6.54 20.32
N GLU A 323 -15.34 -5.61 20.00
CA GLU A 323 -15.52 -5.12 18.62
C GLU A 323 -14.19 -4.56 18.08
N ARG A 324 -13.44 -3.83 18.91
CA ARG A 324 -12.13 -3.29 18.54
C ARG A 324 -11.09 -4.41 18.40
N ARG A 325 -10.99 -5.31 19.37
CA ARG A 325 -10.05 -6.46 19.30
C ARG A 325 -10.24 -7.30 18.05
N MET A 326 -11.50 -7.51 17.63
CA MET A 326 -11.82 -8.33 16.46
C MET A 326 -11.74 -7.58 15.14
N GLY A 327 -12.10 -6.29 15.13
CA GLY A 327 -12.23 -5.48 13.91
C GLY A 327 -10.99 -4.68 13.52
N TYR A 328 -9.95 -4.67 14.37
CA TYR A 328 -8.72 -3.90 14.09
C TYR A 328 -7.46 -4.73 14.40
N THR A 329 -6.40 -4.52 13.64
CA THR A 329 -5.16 -5.27 13.81
C THR A 329 -4.21 -4.51 14.72
N TYR A 330 -4.28 -4.77 16.02
CA TYR A 330 -3.43 -4.15 17.04
C TYR A 330 -2.06 -4.81 17.18
N VAL A 331 -1.94 -6.08 16.80
CA VAL A 331 -0.72 -6.88 16.96
C VAL A 331 -0.49 -7.70 15.70
N GLY A 332 0.75 -7.78 15.24
CA GLY A 332 1.12 -8.55 14.06
C GLY A 332 2.61 -8.84 13.98
N ALA A 333 2.99 -9.59 12.97
CA ALA A 333 4.38 -9.98 12.70
C ALA A 333 5.00 -9.14 11.56
N TRP A 334 4.59 -7.88 11.39
CA TRP A 334 5.00 -7.03 10.25
C TRP A 334 6.53 -6.91 10.09
N PRO A 335 7.34 -6.73 11.18
CA PRO A 335 8.79 -6.65 11.08
C PRO A 335 9.50 -8.01 11.06
N ALA A 336 8.82 -9.14 11.06
CA ALA A 336 9.45 -10.46 11.28
C ALA A 336 10.59 -10.80 10.31
N SER A 337 10.50 -10.35 9.05
CA SER A 337 11.56 -10.55 8.04
C SER A 337 12.62 -9.43 8.04
N LEU A 338 12.35 -8.33 8.74
CA LEU A 338 13.20 -7.13 8.71
C LEU A 338 14.65 -7.39 9.15
N PRO A 339 14.96 -8.22 10.17
CA PRO A 339 16.35 -8.50 10.55
C PRO A 339 17.18 -9.08 9.40
N ALA A 340 16.62 -10.02 8.64
CA ALA A 340 17.31 -10.61 7.49
C ALA A 340 17.43 -9.62 6.32
N GLU A 341 16.40 -8.80 6.10
CA GLU A 341 16.41 -7.73 5.07
C GLU A 341 17.48 -6.67 5.38
N VAL A 342 17.58 -6.22 6.64
CA VAL A 342 18.59 -5.25 7.09
C VAL A 342 20.01 -5.82 6.96
N GLU A 343 20.21 -7.08 7.32
CA GLU A 343 21.51 -7.73 7.18
C GLU A 343 21.95 -7.83 5.71
N ALA A 344 21.02 -8.15 4.80
CA ALA A 344 21.29 -8.15 3.37
C ALA A 344 21.58 -6.74 2.83
N TRP A 345 20.87 -5.74 3.33
CA TRP A 345 21.07 -4.34 2.97
C TRP A 345 22.43 -3.81 3.44
N ARG A 346 22.85 -4.12 4.68
CA ARG A 346 24.19 -3.75 5.20
C ARG A 346 25.31 -4.24 4.31
N ARG A 347 25.23 -5.47 3.82
CA ARG A 347 26.25 -6.02 2.89
C ARG A 347 26.31 -5.22 1.60
N ARG A 348 25.16 -4.85 1.03
CA ARG A 348 25.09 -4.06 -0.20
C ARG A 348 25.66 -2.64 -0.04
N VAL A 349 25.44 -2.00 1.11
CA VAL A 349 25.91 -0.62 1.37
C VAL A 349 27.40 -0.58 1.72
N ALA A 350 27.99 -1.70 2.16
CA ALA A 350 29.41 -1.83 2.45
C ALA A 350 30.29 -2.11 1.21
N GLU A 351 29.68 -2.52 0.09
CA GLU A 351 30.33 -2.73 -1.21
C GLU A 351 30.48 -1.42 -1.99
#